data_ea7d7dbb4181557162dc6652c85ee485
#
_entry.id   ea7d7dbb4181557162dc6652c85ee485
#
_cell.length_a   1.000
_cell.length_b   1.000
_cell.length_c   1.000
_cell.angle_alpha   90.00
_cell.angle_beta   90.00
_cell.angle_gamma   90.00
#
_symmetry.space_group_name_H-M   'P 1'
#
loop_
_entity.id
_entity.type
_entity.pdbx_description
1 polymer ?
#
loop_
_entity_poly.entity_id
_entity_poly.type
_entity_poly.pdbx_seq_one_letter_code
_entity_poly.pdbx_strand_id
1 'polypeptide(L)'
;VAEVLRRTADSLMQVRQHPYLIIMGDFNDYPSNKSLRKVLCGKGDLVNLMEGMKKGTYRYRAEWGIFDQFIVSRNMQAKNKNAFTKNKYAKAKKENASVFVKNVQILRHPFLLEEDDKYGGQKPFRTYNGMKYMGGYSDHLPIALDLLIRDDKDYYSR
;
A
#
# COMPACT_ATOMS: atom_id res chain seq x y z
N VAL A 1 13.17 -0.69 -14.24
CA VAL A 1 11.80 -0.26 -13.88
C VAL A 1 11.85 0.65 -12.64
N ALA A 2 12.38 0.21 -11.47
CA ALA A 2 12.37 0.99 -10.23
C ALA A 2 13.01 2.39 -10.35
N GLU A 3 14.10 2.54 -11.11
CA GLU A 3 14.75 3.84 -11.33
C GLU A 3 13.89 4.80 -12.18
N VAL A 4 13.17 4.27 -13.17
CA VAL A 4 12.23 5.08 -13.97
C VAL A 4 11.11 5.58 -13.08
N LEU A 5 10.50 4.68 -12.30
CA LEU A 5 9.45 5.02 -11.37
C LEU A 5 9.93 6.03 -10.31
N ARG A 6 11.17 5.89 -9.80
CA ARG A 6 11.77 6.85 -8.87
C ARG A 6 11.91 8.25 -9.50
N ARG A 7 12.41 8.33 -10.74
CA ARG A 7 12.52 9.61 -11.47
C ARG A 7 11.17 10.27 -11.70
N THR A 8 10.14 9.48 -12.05
CA THR A 8 8.77 9.98 -12.20
C THR A 8 8.24 10.53 -10.88
N ALA A 9 8.43 9.81 -9.77
CA ALA A 9 8.05 10.27 -8.44
C ALA A 9 8.79 11.55 -8.05
N ASP A 10 10.12 11.64 -8.31
CA ASP A 10 10.92 12.83 -8.07
C ASP A 10 10.36 14.05 -8.81
N SER A 11 10.05 13.88 -10.11
CA SER A 11 9.48 14.97 -10.92
C SER A 11 8.15 15.45 -10.37
N LEU A 12 7.25 14.53 -9.99
CA LEU A 12 5.96 14.90 -9.40
C LEU A 12 6.11 15.63 -8.07
N MET A 13 7.08 15.19 -7.24
CA MET A 13 7.34 15.80 -5.93
C MET A 13 8.05 17.17 -6.03
N GLN A 14 8.75 17.44 -7.12
CA GLN A 14 9.36 18.75 -7.37
C GLN A 14 8.34 19.80 -7.85
N VAL A 15 7.36 19.41 -8.64
CA VAL A 15 6.36 20.33 -9.21
C VAL A 15 5.33 20.79 -8.18
N ARG A 16 5.09 20.01 -7.14
CA ARG A 16 4.06 20.30 -6.13
C ARG A 16 4.68 20.40 -4.74
N GLN A 17 4.29 21.43 -3.99
CA GLN A 17 4.62 21.50 -2.57
C GLN A 17 3.80 20.44 -1.81
N HIS A 18 4.50 19.53 -1.11
CA HIS A 18 3.91 18.47 -0.27
C HIS A 18 2.86 17.58 -0.99
N PRO A 19 3.20 16.97 -2.13
CA PRO A 19 2.25 16.14 -2.88
C PRO A 19 1.84 14.89 -2.07
N TYR A 20 0.58 14.53 -2.18
CA TYR A 20 0.07 13.23 -1.71
C TYR A 20 0.23 12.21 -2.84
N LEU A 21 1.35 11.50 -2.84
CA LEU A 21 1.68 10.54 -3.88
C LEU A 21 1.43 9.12 -3.37
N ILE A 22 0.68 8.35 -4.15
CA ILE A 22 0.44 6.92 -3.93
C ILE A 22 0.92 6.17 -5.18
N ILE A 23 1.79 5.20 -4.99
CA ILE A 23 2.27 4.27 -6.01
C ILE A 23 1.82 2.89 -5.56
N MET A 24 1.06 2.18 -6.41
CA MET A 24 0.48 0.89 -6.05
C MET A 24 0.46 -0.07 -7.22
N GLY A 25 0.42 -1.36 -6.91
CA GLY A 25 0.28 -2.45 -7.87
C GLY A 25 1.15 -3.65 -7.54
N ASP A 26 1.20 -4.60 -8.48
CA ASP A 26 2.11 -5.73 -8.43
C ASP A 26 3.50 -5.30 -8.93
N PHE A 27 4.47 -5.40 -8.05
CA PHE A 27 5.88 -5.07 -8.34
C PHE A 27 6.70 -6.30 -8.72
N ASN A 28 6.15 -7.50 -8.57
CA ASN A 28 6.88 -8.77 -8.67
C ASN A 28 8.16 -8.78 -7.82
N ASP A 29 8.12 -8.06 -6.69
CA ASP A 29 9.29 -7.83 -5.86
C ASP A 29 8.88 -7.71 -4.38
N TYR A 30 9.73 -8.20 -3.47
CA TYR A 30 9.47 -8.10 -2.04
C TYR A 30 9.78 -6.69 -1.52
N PRO A 31 9.10 -6.22 -0.46
CA PRO A 31 9.40 -4.93 0.18
C PRO A 31 10.88 -4.75 0.56
N SER A 32 11.56 -5.85 0.93
CA SER A 32 12.97 -5.87 1.33
C SER A 32 13.96 -5.79 0.17
N ASN A 33 13.51 -6.00 -1.08
CA ASN A 33 14.38 -6.03 -2.24
C ASN A 33 15.00 -4.67 -2.53
N LYS A 34 16.19 -4.69 -3.12
CA LYS A 34 16.99 -3.49 -3.43
C LYS A 34 16.21 -2.47 -4.28
N SER A 35 15.43 -2.93 -5.24
CA SER A 35 14.57 -2.12 -6.12
C SER A 35 13.60 -1.24 -5.34
N LEU A 36 12.93 -1.79 -4.35
CA LEU A 36 11.97 -1.07 -3.51
C LEU A 36 12.67 -0.34 -2.37
N ARG A 37 13.46 -1.05 -1.57
CA ARG A 37 14.02 -0.50 -0.35
C ARG A 37 15.10 0.55 -0.59
N LYS A 38 16.02 0.31 -1.57
CA LYS A 38 17.16 1.21 -1.81
C LYS A 38 16.91 2.18 -2.95
N VAL A 39 16.29 1.71 -4.05
CA VAL A 39 16.11 2.56 -5.22
C VAL A 39 14.89 3.44 -5.06
N LEU A 40 13.71 2.86 -4.80
CA LEU A 40 12.46 3.61 -4.77
C LEU A 40 12.28 4.40 -3.46
N CYS A 41 12.49 3.76 -2.31
CA CYS A 41 12.29 4.35 -0.98
C CYS A 41 13.57 4.87 -0.31
N GLY A 42 14.74 4.70 -0.94
CA GLY A 42 16.05 4.94 -0.30
C GLY A 42 16.31 6.37 0.14
N LYS A 43 15.68 7.38 -0.47
CA LYS A 43 15.77 8.79 -0.05
C LYS A 43 14.94 9.11 1.21
N GLY A 44 14.05 8.20 1.62
CA GLY A 44 13.23 8.33 2.81
C GLY A 44 12.02 9.27 2.67
N ASP A 45 11.76 9.81 1.49
CA ASP A 45 10.61 10.65 1.14
C ASP A 45 9.38 9.81 0.71
N LEU A 46 9.61 8.57 0.28
CA LEU A 46 8.61 7.55 0.03
C LEU A 46 8.70 6.44 1.07
N VAL A 47 7.56 5.86 1.43
CA VAL A 47 7.45 4.79 2.42
C VAL A 47 6.63 3.65 1.87
N ASN A 48 7.17 2.43 1.93
CA ASN A 48 6.45 1.22 1.59
C ASN A 48 5.62 0.76 2.79
N LEU A 49 4.30 0.78 2.65
CA LEU A 49 3.36 0.40 3.72
C LEU A 49 3.24 -1.12 3.90
N MET A 50 3.70 -1.90 2.93
CA MET A 50 3.65 -3.36 2.98
C MET A 50 4.87 -3.97 3.72
N GLU A 51 5.86 -3.15 4.07
CA GLU A 51 7.02 -3.60 4.85
C GLU A 51 6.59 -4.07 6.24
N GLY A 52 6.99 -5.29 6.60
CA GLY A 52 6.63 -5.91 7.88
C GLY A 52 5.25 -6.58 7.95
N MET A 53 4.49 -6.61 6.86
CA MET A 53 3.25 -7.38 6.79
C MET A 53 3.56 -8.88 6.94
N LYS A 54 2.73 -9.58 7.74
CA LYS A 54 2.92 -11.01 8.02
C LYS A 54 2.24 -11.95 7.02
N LYS A 55 1.27 -11.43 6.26
CA LYS A 55 0.49 -12.21 5.28
C LYS A 55 0.86 -11.75 3.88
N GLY A 56 0.98 -12.70 2.95
CA GLY A 56 1.30 -12.41 1.56
C GLY A 56 0.07 -12.12 0.69
N THR A 57 0.30 -11.53 -0.47
CA THR A 57 -0.72 -11.28 -1.51
C THR A 57 -0.75 -12.38 -2.56
N TYR A 58 0.37 -13.05 -2.80
CA TYR A 58 0.54 -14.12 -3.77
C TYR A 58 1.06 -15.38 -3.08
N ARG A 59 0.64 -16.56 -3.56
CA ARG A 59 1.14 -17.83 -3.03
C ARG A 59 1.76 -18.67 -4.13
N TYR A 60 3.04 -18.98 -3.92
CA TYR A 60 3.76 -19.92 -4.78
C TYR A 60 4.14 -21.16 -3.97
N ARG A 61 3.65 -22.33 -4.39
CA ARG A 61 3.77 -23.56 -3.63
C ARG A 61 3.17 -23.37 -2.23
N ALA A 62 3.91 -23.64 -1.16
CA ALA A 62 3.43 -23.47 0.22
C ALA A 62 3.67 -22.06 0.80
N GLU A 63 4.40 -21.18 0.11
CA GLU A 63 4.89 -19.91 0.64
C GLU A 63 4.07 -18.72 0.13
N TRP A 64 3.78 -17.79 1.05
CA TRP A 64 3.14 -16.53 0.74
C TRP A 64 4.17 -15.42 0.54
N GLY A 65 4.11 -14.74 -0.61
CA GLY A 65 4.91 -13.58 -0.95
C GLY A 65 4.11 -12.28 -0.93
N ILE A 66 4.76 -11.16 -0.64
CA ILE A 66 4.18 -9.82 -0.71
C ILE A 66 4.73 -9.15 -1.97
N PHE A 67 4.02 -9.25 -3.09
CA PHE A 67 4.42 -8.66 -4.37
C PHE A 67 3.63 -7.40 -4.71
N ASP A 68 2.44 -7.27 -4.16
CA ASP A 68 1.60 -6.10 -4.31
C ASP A 68 1.96 -5.07 -3.25
N GLN A 69 2.21 -3.83 -3.67
CA GLN A 69 2.77 -2.80 -2.82
C GLN A 69 1.86 -1.56 -2.77
N PHE A 70 1.84 -0.91 -1.61
CA PHE A 70 1.46 0.49 -1.44
C PHE A 70 2.67 1.29 -1.00
N ILE A 71 3.12 2.21 -1.83
CA ILE A 71 4.20 3.13 -1.52
C ILE A 71 3.62 4.54 -1.54
N VAL A 72 3.79 5.26 -0.45
CA VAL A 72 3.19 6.60 -0.28
C VAL A 72 4.26 7.64 0.05
N SER A 73 3.99 8.90 -0.28
CA SER A 73 4.81 10.01 0.18
C SER A 73 4.76 10.11 1.71
N ARG A 74 5.91 10.40 2.33
CA ARG A 74 6.10 10.36 3.79
C ARG A 74 5.16 11.30 4.56
N ASN A 75 4.76 12.41 3.97
CA ASN A 75 3.80 13.35 4.56
C ASN A 75 2.41 12.74 4.78
N MET A 76 2.08 11.63 4.10
CA MET A 76 0.84 10.88 4.32
C MET A 76 0.89 9.99 5.57
N GLN A 77 2.06 9.80 6.19
CA GLN A 77 2.13 9.07 7.45
C GLN A 77 1.80 9.99 8.62
N ALA A 78 0.82 9.63 9.44
CA ALA A 78 0.56 10.33 10.68
C ALA A 78 1.78 10.23 11.62
N LYS A 79 2.34 11.36 12.04
CA LYS A 79 3.50 11.43 12.94
C LYS A 79 3.24 10.79 14.32
N ASN A 80 1.96 10.54 14.68
CA ASN A 80 1.57 9.92 15.94
C ASN A 80 0.30 9.08 15.74
N LYS A 81 0.33 7.81 16.14
CA LYS A 81 -0.85 6.94 16.16
C LYS A 81 -2.00 7.53 17.04
N ASN A 82 -1.67 8.41 17.98
CA ASN A 82 -2.63 9.10 18.85
C ASN A 82 -3.15 10.43 18.27
N ALA A 83 -2.69 10.86 17.08
CA ALA A 83 -3.20 12.05 16.41
C ALA A 83 -4.68 11.90 15.97
N PHE A 84 -5.19 10.67 15.95
CA PHE A 84 -6.59 10.39 15.65
C PHE A 84 -7.55 10.65 16.82
N THR A 85 -7.03 10.77 18.06
CA THR A 85 -7.88 10.81 19.26
C THR A 85 -7.79 12.09 20.10
N LYS A 86 -6.82 12.97 19.87
CA LYS A 86 -6.68 14.20 20.66
C LYS A 86 -6.33 15.42 19.78
N ASN A 87 -7.23 16.36 19.84
CA ASN A 87 -7.33 17.66 19.16
C ASN A 87 -6.19 18.64 19.52
N LYS A 88 -4.90 18.25 19.50
CA LYS A 88 -3.77 19.05 19.99
C LYS A 88 -2.78 19.55 18.93
N TYR A 89 -3.07 19.43 17.64
CA TYR A 89 -2.13 19.85 16.58
C TYR A 89 -2.67 20.88 15.60
N ALA A 90 -3.33 21.88 16.14
CA ALA A 90 -3.69 23.09 15.39
C ALA A 90 -2.53 24.12 15.31
N LYS A 91 -1.32 23.69 15.01
CA LYS A 91 -0.20 24.58 14.69
C LYS A 91 0.61 24.12 13.48
N ALA A 92 0.02 23.36 12.56
CA ALA A 92 0.53 23.29 11.21
C ALA A 92 -0.10 24.43 10.42
N LYS A 93 0.75 25.32 9.87
CA LYS A 93 0.36 26.45 9.02
C LYS A 93 -0.71 26.03 8.02
N LYS A 94 -1.71 26.91 7.81
CA LYS A 94 -2.72 26.92 6.74
C LYS A 94 -2.30 26.14 5.49
N GLU A 95 -2.59 24.87 5.40
CA GLU A 95 -2.54 24.07 4.19
C GLU A 95 -3.90 23.40 4.02
N ASN A 96 -4.55 23.71 2.92
CA ASN A 96 -5.88 23.29 2.52
C ASN A 96 -5.92 21.76 2.36
N ALA A 97 -6.62 21.06 3.23
CA ALA A 97 -6.80 19.60 3.31
C ALA A 97 -5.52 18.78 3.60
N SER A 98 -5.62 17.86 4.52
CA SER A 98 -4.53 16.91 4.82
C SER A 98 -4.99 15.47 4.57
N VAL A 99 -4.18 14.68 3.86
CA VAL A 99 -4.47 13.28 3.55
C VAL A 99 -3.51 12.39 4.32
N PHE A 100 -4.05 11.46 5.12
CA PHE A 100 -3.26 10.53 5.94
C PHE A 100 -3.66 9.09 5.68
N VAL A 101 -2.68 8.20 5.73
CA VAL A 101 -2.92 6.76 5.76
C VAL A 101 -3.56 6.39 7.09
N LYS A 102 -4.77 5.85 7.04
CA LYS A 102 -5.50 5.34 8.19
C LYS A 102 -5.20 3.86 8.44
N ASN A 103 -5.24 3.06 7.37
CA ASN A 103 -5.05 1.62 7.44
C ASN A 103 -4.54 1.08 6.10
N VAL A 104 -3.82 -0.04 6.14
CA VAL A 104 -3.45 -0.83 4.99
C VAL A 104 -3.68 -2.30 5.31
N GLN A 105 -4.27 -3.04 4.39
CA GLN A 105 -4.60 -4.44 4.62
C GLN A 105 -4.58 -5.27 3.34
N ILE A 106 -4.34 -6.56 3.48
CA ILE A 106 -4.53 -7.57 2.44
C ILE A 106 -5.91 -8.20 2.68
N LEU A 107 -6.79 -8.12 1.69
CA LEU A 107 -8.14 -8.65 1.79
C LEU A 107 -8.12 -10.17 1.61
N ARG A 108 -8.56 -10.89 2.65
CA ARG A 108 -8.57 -12.37 2.68
C ARG A 108 -9.97 -12.90 2.97
N HIS A 109 -10.94 -12.43 2.20
CA HIS A 109 -12.30 -12.95 2.32
C HIS A 109 -12.36 -14.41 1.87
N PRO A 110 -13.19 -15.25 2.51
CA PRO A 110 -13.29 -16.69 2.17
C PRO A 110 -13.53 -16.95 0.68
N PHE A 111 -14.33 -16.13 0.01
CA PHE A 111 -14.62 -16.31 -1.42
C PHE A 111 -13.42 -16.05 -2.35
N LEU A 112 -12.38 -15.33 -1.87
CA LEU A 112 -11.13 -15.10 -2.61
C LEU A 112 -10.12 -16.23 -2.47
N LEU A 113 -10.43 -17.24 -1.67
CA LEU A 113 -9.53 -18.33 -1.30
C LEU A 113 -10.14 -19.66 -1.67
N GLU A 114 -9.28 -20.61 -2.00
CA GLU A 114 -9.61 -22.04 -2.16
C GLU A 114 -8.59 -22.89 -1.40
N GLU A 115 -8.94 -24.13 -1.07
CA GLU A 115 -8.01 -25.09 -0.48
C GLU A 115 -6.92 -25.48 -1.48
N ASP A 116 -5.70 -25.68 -0.97
CA ASP A 116 -4.56 -26.11 -1.77
C ASP A 116 -4.27 -27.59 -1.49
N ASP A 117 -4.90 -28.47 -2.27
CA ASP A 117 -4.78 -29.93 -2.12
C ASP A 117 -3.33 -30.41 -2.27
N LYS A 118 -2.48 -29.65 -2.98
CA LYS A 118 -1.11 -30.08 -3.24
C LYS A 118 -0.14 -29.72 -2.13
N TYR A 119 -0.30 -28.53 -1.55
CA TYR A 119 0.66 -27.99 -0.56
C TYR A 119 0.03 -27.72 0.80
N GLY A 120 -1.26 -28.01 0.95
CA GLY A 120 -2.02 -27.77 2.15
C GLY A 120 -2.35 -26.29 2.41
N GLY A 121 -3.37 -26.03 3.23
CA GLY A 121 -3.85 -24.69 3.54
C GLY A 121 -4.54 -24.01 2.36
N GLN A 122 -4.66 -22.70 2.40
CA GLN A 122 -5.43 -21.90 1.45
C GLN A 122 -4.53 -21.13 0.48
N LYS A 123 -4.97 -21.01 -0.75
CA LYS A 123 -4.35 -20.19 -1.82
C LYS A 123 -5.39 -19.26 -2.43
N PRO A 124 -4.98 -18.20 -3.19
CA PRO A 124 -5.93 -17.40 -3.94
C PRO A 124 -6.71 -18.25 -4.92
N PHE A 125 -8.02 -18.02 -4.98
CA PHE A 125 -8.90 -18.66 -5.94
C PHE A 125 -8.76 -17.96 -7.30
N ARG A 126 -7.88 -18.51 -8.13
CA ARG A 126 -7.47 -17.89 -9.40
C ARG A 126 -8.46 -18.16 -10.54
N THR A 127 -8.51 -17.23 -11.47
CA THR A 127 -9.33 -17.35 -12.68
C THR A 127 -8.85 -18.49 -13.58
N TYR A 128 -7.54 -18.61 -13.74
CA TYR A 128 -6.90 -19.64 -14.56
C TYR A 128 -5.75 -20.33 -13.82
N ASN A 129 -5.53 -21.59 -14.14
CA ASN A 129 -4.33 -22.34 -13.78
C ASN A 129 -3.71 -22.87 -15.08
N GLY A 130 -2.69 -22.19 -15.59
CA GLY A 130 -2.23 -22.34 -16.96
C GLY A 130 -3.36 -22.00 -17.94
N MET A 131 -3.72 -22.94 -18.81
CA MET A 131 -4.80 -22.77 -19.80
C MET A 131 -6.19 -23.19 -19.27
N LYS A 132 -6.26 -23.80 -18.08
CA LYS A 132 -7.51 -24.28 -17.50
C LYS A 132 -8.22 -23.16 -16.75
N TYR A 133 -9.47 -22.88 -17.13
CA TYR A 133 -10.35 -21.98 -16.40
C TYR A 133 -10.79 -22.62 -15.07
N MET A 134 -10.63 -21.90 -13.96
CA MET A 134 -10.90 -22.37 -12.60
C MET A 134 -12.14 -21.70 -11.98
N GLY A 135 -12.66 -20.63 -12.59
CA GLY A 135 -13.85 -19.93 -12.10
C GLY A 135 -13.62 -18.97 -10.95
N GLY A 136 -12.38 -18.76 -10.53
CA GLY A 136 -12.02 -17.81 -9.47
C GLY A 136 -11.77 -16.39 -9.99
N TYR A 137 -11.07 -15.59 -9.19
CA TYR A 137 -10.94 -14.15 -9.39
C TYR A 137 -9.54 -13.74 -9.84
N SER A 138 -8.52 -14.04 -9.04
CA SER A 138 -7.13 -13.65 -9.29
C SER A 138 -6.18 -14.61 -8.56
N ASP A 139 -4.95 -14.73 -9.04
CA ASP A 139 -3.86 -15.41 -8.34
C ASP A 139 -3.18 -14.53 -7.27
N HIS A 140 -3.57 -13.26 -7.19
CA HIS A 140 -3.21 -12.34 -6.12
C HIS A 140 -4.42 -11.98 -5.25
N LEU A 141 -4.18 -11.74 -3.97
CA LEU A 141 -5.17 -11.17 -3.06
C LEU A 141 -5.16 -9.64 -3.19
N PRO A 142 -6.33 -8.99 -3.20
CA PRO A 142 -6.41 -7.54 -3.24
C PRO A 142 -5.76 -6.90 -2.01
N ILE A 143 -5.13 -5.76 -2.22
CA ILE A 143 -4.69 -4.87 -1.16
C ILE A 143 -5.62 -3.66 -1.08
N ALA A 144 -5.87 -3.17 0.13
CA ALA A 144 -6.72 -2.01 0.38
C ALA A 144 -6.01 -0.98 1.24
N LEU A 145 -6.19 0.29 0.90
CA LEU A 145 -5.63 1.44 1.60
C LEU A 145 -6.76 2.38 2.00
N ASP A 146 -6.95 2.56 3.30
CA ASP A 146 -7.89 3.53 3.85
C ASP A 146 -7.18 4.86 4.07
N LEU A 147 -7.74 5.92 3.54
CA LEU A 147 -7.25 7.28 3.71
C LEU A 147 -8.20 8.10 4.59
N LEU A 148 -7.63 8.91 5.47
CA LEU A 148 -8.34 9.97 6.16
C LEU A 148 -8.05 11.30 5.46
N ILE A 149 -9.10 11.94 4.96
CA ILE A 149 -9.03 13.27 4.38
C ILE A 149 -9.60 14.24 5.41
N ARG A 150 -8.84 15.26 5.80
CA ARG A 150 -9.28 16.35 6.66
C ARG A 150 -9.37 17.60 5.82
N ASP A 151 -10.55 18.21 5.79
CA ASP A 151 -10.76 19.53 5.21
C ASP A 151 -10.74 20.59 6.34
N ASP A 152 -9.97 21.67 6.17
CA ASP A 152 -9.89 22.75 7.16
C ASP A 152 -11.23 23.50 7.33
N LYS A 153 -12.21 23.30 6.43
CA LYS A 153 -13.57 23.88 6.57
C LYS A 153 -14.32 23.35 7.79
N ASP A 154 -14.01 22.12 8.25
CA ASP A 154 -14.66 21.54 9.43
C ASP A 154 -14.20 22.18 10.75
N TYR A 155 -13.17 23.02 10.72
CA TYR A 155 -12.63 23.70 11.92
C TYR A 155 -13.42 24.94 12.32
N TYR A 156 -14.18 25.56 11.40
CA TYR A 156 -14.92 26.80 11.64
C TYR A 156 -16.42 26.60 11.90
N SER A 157 -16.90 25.35 11.92
CA SER A 157 -18.32 25.01 12.11
C SER A 157 -18.67 24.45 13.49
N ARG A 158 -17.82 24.71 14.51
CA ARG A 158 -18.12 24.33 15.91
C ARG A 158 -17.92 25.50 16.86
#